data_ee86e138899f7128ae6b42184db45094
#
_entry.id   ee86e138899f7128ae6b42184db45094
#
_cell.length_a   1.000
_cell.length_b   1.000
_cell.length_c   1.000
_cell.angle_alpha   90.00
_cell.angle_beta   90.00
_cell.angle_gamma   90.00
#
_symmetry.space_group_name_H-M   'P 1'
#
loop_
_entity.id
_entity.type
_entity.pdbx_description
1 polymer ?
#
loop_
_entity_poly.entity_id
_entity_poly.type
_entity_poly.pdbx_seq_one_letter_code
_entity_poly.pdbx_strand_id
1 'polypeptide(L)'
;DVLGSRGLGDVYKRQDYKSAKQAKKHMKTITVKVWDKKGKKKYTRKFRITVNKGLAPSIKEMFKEIYKSKERFPIHEIGCYSWRGKNSSSEHCEGLAFDINSNENYMIQGKKVLAGSFWKPKKNRYSIPLNCKLVKILEKYGFHRGLWGSRRDYMHFSYFGG
;
A
#
# COMPACT_ATOMS: atom_id res chain seq x y z
N ASP A 1 -11.51 -15.11 12.01
CA ASP A 1 -12.06 -13.78 11.81
C ASP A 1 -10.98 -12.82 11.32
N VAL A 2 -11.15 -12.36 10.09
CA VAL A 2 -10.20 -11.43 9.45
C VAL A 2 -10.12 -10.10 10.23
N LEU A 3 -11.24 -9.65 10.76
CA LEU A 3 -11.27 -8.42 11.56
C LEU A 3 -10.43 -8.57 12.83
N GLY A 4 -10.51 -9.70 13.52
CA GLY A 4 -9.71 -9.95 14.72
C GLY A 4 -8.23 -9.90 14.47
N SER A 5 -7.73 -10.61 13.45
CA SER A 5 -6.30 -10.59 13.13
C SER A 5 -5.86 -9.26 12.55
N ARG A 6 -6.71 -8.61 11.78
CA ARG A 6 -6.45 -7.31 11.19
C ARG A 6 -6.54 -6.18 12.22
N GLY A 7 -7.44 -6.31 13.16
CA GLY A 7 -7.73 -5.28 14.15
C GLY A 7 -6.81 -5.29 15.37
N LEU A 8 -5.73 -6.04 15.35
CA LEU A 8 -4.78 -6.08 16.46
C LEU A 8 -4.23 -4.70 16.83
N GLY A 9 -4.21 -3.79 15.89
CA GLY A 9 -3.74 -2.43 16.11
C GLY A 9 -4.80 -1.46 16.61
N ASP A 10 -6.02 -1.91 16.82
CA ASP A 10 -7.11 -1.10 17.34
C ASP A 10 -7.49 0.12 16.49
N VAL A 11 -7.34 0.01 15.17
CA VAL A 11 -7.75 1.07 14.25
C VAL A 11 -9.12 0.70 13.68
N TYR A 12 -10.17 1.28 14.26
CA TYR A 12 -11.56 0.98 13.89
C TYR A 12 -12.20 2.04 13.02
N LYS A 13 -11.62 3.23 12.96
CA LYS A 13 -12.15 4.37 12.20
C LYS A 13 -11.02 5.27 11.73
N ARG A 14 -11.34 6.16 10.79
CA ARG A 14 -10.41 7.18 10.34
C ARG A 14 -9.86 7.98 11.50
N GLN A 15 -8.57 8.29 11.44
CA GLN A 15 -7.87 9.10 12.42
C GLN A 15 -7.77 10.52 11.87
N ASP A 16 -8.24 11.51 12.63
CA ASP A 16 -8.27 12.91 12.19
C ASP A 16 -7.15 13.70 12.87
N TYR A 17 -5.94 13.57 12.37
CA TYR A 17 -4.79 14.28 12.91
C TYR A 17 -4.78 15.74 12.45
N LYS A 18 -4.45 16.65 13.37
CA LYS A 18 -4.52 18.11 13.12
C LYS A 18 -3.21 18.69 12.62
N SER A 19 -2.09 17.99 12.77
CA SER A 19 -0.78 18.46 12.36
C SER A 19 0.14 17.27 12.05
N ALA A 20 1.21 17.54 11.30
CA ALA A 20 2.26 16.56 11.04
C ALA A 20 2.89 16.04 12.33
N LYS A 21 3.08 16.93 13.30
CA LYS A 21 3.65 16.56 14.61
C LYS A 21 2.74 15.58 15.35
N GLN A 22 1.44 15.84 15.35
CA GLN A 22 0.47 14.94 15.97
C GLN A 22 0.43 13.59 15.24
N ALA A 23 0.37 13.61 13.91
CA ALA A 23 0.34 12.39 13.11
C ALA A 23 1.56 11.51 13.37
N LYS A 24 2.76 12.10 13.42
CA LYS A 24 4.01 11.35 13.66
C LYS A 24 4.00 10.57 14.96
N LYS A 25 3.33 11.07 16.00
CA LYS A 25 3.22 10.37 17.28
C LYS A 25 2.48 9.04 17.16
N HIS A 26 1.66 8.89 16.14
CA HIS A 26 0.88 7.69 15.86
C HIS A 26 1.49 6.81 14.78
N MET A 27 2.69 7.13 14.33
CA MET A 27 3.39 6.37 13.30
C MET A 27 4.51 5.52 13.89
N LYS A 28 4.84 4.46 13.17
CA LYS A 28 5.96 3.59 13.47
C LYS A 28 6.66 3.23 12.17
N THR A 29 7.99 3.29 12.17
CA THR A 29 8.79 2.83 11.03
C THR A 29 9.13 1.37 11.25
N ILE A 30 8.81 0.55 10.26
CA ILE A 30 9.08 -0.89 10.26
C ILE A 30 9.91 -1.27 9.04
N THR A 31 10.63 -2.39 9.12
CA THR A 31 11.36 -2.95 7.98
C THR A 31 10.60 -4.16 7.47
N VAL A 32 10.37 -4.20 6.16
CA VAL A 32 9.70 -5.33 5.50
C VAL A 32 10.60 -5.88 4.40
N LYS A 33 10.50 -7.19 4.16
CA LYS A 33 11.18 -7.87 3.05
C LYS A 33 10.19 -8.12 1.94
N VAL A 34 10.64 -7.89 0.72
CA VAL A 34 9.85 -8.17 -0.50
C VAL A 34 10.76 -8.77 -1.54
N TRP A 35 10.19 -9.27 -2.62
CA TRP A 35 10.94 -9.70 -3.78
C TRP A 35 11.06 -8.56 -4.77
N ASP A 36 12.19 -8.51 -5.47
CA ASP A 36 12.38 -7.67 -6.64
C ASP A 36 13.11 -8.47 -7.70
N LYS A 37 13.30 -7.90 -8.88
CA LYS A 37 13.98 -8.56 -10.00
C LYS A 37 15.10 -7.69 -10.56
N LYS A 38 16.22 -8.35 -10.87
CA LYS A 38 17.28 -7.77 -11.69
C LYS A 38 17.42 -8.66 -12.92
N GLY A 39 16.97 -8.16 -14.08
CA GLY A 39 16.83 -9.00 -15.26
C GLY A 39 15.79 -10.11 -15.00
N LYS A 40 16.19 -11.36 -15.13
CA LYS A 40 15.35 -12.53 -14.84
C LYS A 40 15.50 -13.06 -13.42
N LYS A 41 16.50 -12.56 -12.69
CA LYS A 41 16.83 -13.06 -11.34
C LYS A 41 16.01 -12.32 -10.27
N LYS A 42 15.33 -13.07 -9.42
CA LYS A 42 14.66 -12.54 -8.24
C LYS A 42 15.64 -12.44 -7.08
N TYR A 43 15.50 -11.39 -6.28
CA TYR A 43 16.29 -11.19 -5.08
C TYR A 43 15.46 -10.56 -3.98
N THR A 44 15.89 -10.73 -2.72
CA THR A 44 15.25 -10.12 -1.56
C THR A 44 15.65 -8.64 -1.46
N ARG A 45 14.65 -7.81 -1.29
CA ARG A 45 14.83 -6.38 -1.06
C ARG A 45 14.17 -5.98 0.26
N LYS A 46 14.77 -5.06 0.99
CA LYS A 46 14.22 -4.55 2.25
C LYS A 46 13.81 -3.11 2.09
N PHE A 47 12.64 -2.77 2.66
CA PHE A 47 12.16 -1.40 2.73
C PHE A 47 11.89 -1.02 4.18
N ARG A 48 12.26 0.21 4.53
CA ARG A 48 11.79 0.85 5.75
C ARG A 48 10.58 1.68 5.37
N ILE A 49 9.44 1.37 6.01
CA ILE A 49 8.18 2.07 5.74
C ILE A 49 7.62 2.61 7.04
N THR A 50 7.00 3.78 6.97
CA THR A 50 6.34 4.40 8.13
C THR A 50 4.84 4.20 8.00
N VAL A 51 4.25 3.53 8.98
CA VAL A 51 2.86 3.11 8.99
C VAL A 51 2.18 3.54 10.28
N ASN A 52 0.85 3.47 10.31
CA ASN A 52 0.12 3.72 11.55
C ASN A 52 0.53 2.70 12.61
N LYS A 53 0.89 3.21 13.78
CA LYS A 53 1.35 2.39 14.92
C LYS A 53 0.34 1.31 15.27
N GLY A 54 -0.95 1.62 15.21
CA GLY A 54 -2.02 0.68 15.52
C GLY A 54 -2.10 -0.52 14.59
N LEU A 55 -1.66 -0.38 13.34
CA LEU A 55 -1.67 -1.48 12.37
C LEU A 55 -0.28 -2.09 12.12
N ALA A 56 0.77 -1.58 12.76
CA ALA A 56 2.13 -2.05 12.50
C ALA A 56 2.30 -3.56 12.64
N PRO A 57 1.79 -4.23 13.70
CA PRO A 57 1.90 -5.70 13.80
C PRO A 57 1.20 -6.42 12.65
N SER A 58 0.00 -5.99 12.29
CA SER A 58 -0.78 -6.56 11.20
C SER A 58 -0.09 -6.38 9.85
N ILE A 59 0.47 -5.19 9.62
CA ILE A 59 1.20 -4.87 8.39
C ILE A 59 2.46 -5.74 8.26
N LYS A 60 3.18 -5.96 9.37
CA LYS A 60 4.34 -6.87 9.37
C LYS A 60 3.94 -8.28 8.93
N GLU A 61 2.85 -8.81 9.48
CA GLU A 61 2.34 -10.14 9.11
C GLU A 61 1.92 -10.17 7.63
N MET A 62 1.28 -9.12 7.15
CA MET A 62 0.88 -8.99 5.76
C MET A 62 2.08 -9.10 4.81
N PHE A 63 3.14 -8.35 5.07
CA PHE A 63 4.34 -8.40 4.22
C PHE A 63 5.09 -9.71 4.34
N LYS A 64 5.07 -10.37 5.50
CA LYS A 64 5.59 -11.74 5.63
C LYS A 64 4.83 -12.71 4.74
N GLU A 65 3.51 -12.61 4.69
CA GLU A 65 2.68 -13.46 3.84
C GLU A 65 2.95 -13.19 2.35
N ILE A 66 3.07 -11.92 1.97
CA ILE A 66 3.45 -11.52 0.61
C ILE A 66 4.81 -12.12 0.23
N TYR A 67 5.78 -12.02 1.13
CA TYR A 67 7.13 -12.54 0.88
C TYR A 67 7.15 -14.06 0.74
N LYS A 68 6.35 -14.79 1.52
CA LYS A 68 6.26 -16.25 1.47
C LYS A 68 5.46 -16.77 0.29
N SER A 69 4.66 -15.93 -0.35
CA SER A 69 3.86 -16.31 -1.51
C SER A 69 4.76 -16.77 -2.66
N LYS A 70 4.38 -17.87 -3.30
CA LYS A 70 5.13 -18.42 -4.44
C LYS A 70 5.12 -17.49 -5.65
N GLU A 71 4.20 -16.54 -5.70
CA GLU A 71 4.12 -15.53 -6.77
C GLU A 71 5.38 -14.67 -6.81
N ARG A 72 5.95 -14.32 -5.66
CA ARG A 72 7.13 -13.48 -5.54
C ARG A 72 7.02 -12.21 -6.38
N PHE A 73 5.89 -11.51 -6.25
CA PHE A 73 5.62 -10.30 -7.04
C PHE A 73 6.73 -9.27 -6.83
N PRO A 74 7.35 -8.73 -7.90
CA PRO A 74 8.44 -7.79 -7.75
C PRO A 74 7.94 -6.42 -7.29
N ILE A 75 8.53 -5.92 -6.22
CA ILE A 75 8.20 -4.62 -5.64
C ILE A 75 9.49 -3.80 -5.57
N HIS A 76 9.50 -2.64 -6.23
CA HIS A 76 10.63 -1.73 -6.19
C HIS A 76 10.33 -0.41 -5.49
N GLU A 77 9.07 -0.21 -5.06
CA GLU A 77 8.68 1.00 -4.35
C GLU A 77 7.49 0.71 -3.44
N ILE A 78 7.57 1.21 -2.20
CA ILE A 78 6.46 1.20 -1.24
C ILE A 78 6.43 2.53 -0.52
N GLY A 79 5.32 3.26 -0.61
CA GLY A 79 5.04 4.45 0.20
C GLY A 79 3.84 4.20 1.09
N CYS A 80 3.84 4.74 2.30
CA CYS A 80 2.69 4.66 3.19
C CYS A 80 2.38 6.02 3.80
N TYR A 81 2.99 6.36 4.94
CA TYR A 81 2.73 7.64 5.58
C TYR A 81 3.29 8.80 4.77
N SER A 82 2.43 9.79 4.52
CA SER A 82 2.82 11.05 3.90
C SER A 82 1.84 12.13 4.35
N TRP A 83 2.33 13.12 5.07
CA TRP A 83 1.50 14.22 5.54
C TRP A 83 1.18 15.18 4.38
N ARG A 84 -0.09 15.46 4.16
CA ARG A 84 -0.58 16.29 3.04
C ARG A 84 -1.42 17.47 3.52
N GLY A 85 -1.33 17.83 4.80
CA GLY A 85 -2.08 18.91 5.40
C GLY A 85 -3.31 18.44 6.17
N LYS A 86 -3.73 19.24 7.14
CA LYS A 86 -4.87 18.93 8.03
C LYS A 86 -6.20 18.79 7.30
N ASN A 87 -6.32 19.40 6.12
CA ASN A 87 -7.56 19.39 5.33
C ASN A 87 -7.58 18.26 4.30
N SER A 88 -6.52 17.45 4.21
CA SER A 88 -6.47 16.33 3.28
C SER A 88 -7.31 15.16 3.80
N SER A 89 -8.08 14.55 2.90
CA SER A 89 -8.83 13.32 3.19
C SER A 89 -8.04 12.06 2.90
N SER A 90 -6.79 12.19 2.49
CA SER A 90 -5.95 11.05 2.13
C SER A 90 -5.56 10.21 3.35
N GLU A 91 -5.74 8.91 3.26
CA GLU A 91 -5.32 7.98 4.31
C GLU A 91 -3.80 7.87 4.43
N HIS A 92 -3.04 8.36 3.46
CA HIS A 92 -1.59 8.49 3.60
C HIS A 92 -1.22 9.39 4.80
N CYS A 93 -2.04 10.40 5.09
CA CYS A 93 -1.82 11.27 6.26
C CYS A 93 -1.93 10.51 7.59
N GLU A 94 -2.57 9.37 7.57
CA GLU A 94 -2.84 8.55 8.76
C GLU A 94 -1.98 7.28 8.79
N GLY A 95 -1.12 7.07 7.79
CA GLY A 95 -0.35 5.83 7.67
C GLY A 95 -1.23 4.60 7.43
N LEU A 96 -2.36 4.78 6.77
CA LEU A 96 -3.38 3.76 6.51
C LEU A 96 -3.59 3.46 5.02
N ALA A 97 -2.67 3.90 4.18
CA ALA A 97 -2.71 3.61 2.74
C ALA A 97 -1.31 3.32 2.23
N PHE A 98 -1.23 2.48 1.21
CA PHE A 98 0.01 2.14 0.51
C PHE A 98 -0.08 2.56 -0.94
N ASP A 99 1.03 3.07 -1.47
CA ASP A 99 1.27 3.15 -2.90
C ASP A 99 2.41 2.18 -3.23
N ILE A 100 2.17 1.26 -4.14
CA ILE A 100 3.13 0.22 -4.52
C ILE A 100 3.45 0.36 -6.00
N ASN A 101 4.74 0.43 -6.35
CA ASN A 101 5.22 0.55 -7.72
C ASN A 101 4.47 1.65 -8.50
N SER A 102 4.44 2.86 -7.96
CA SER A 102 3.59 3.95 -8.44
C SER A 102 3.76 4.26 -9.93
N ASN A 103 4.99 4.23 -10.42
CA ASN A 103 5.27 4.55 -11.82
C ASN A 103 4.56 3.61 -12.80
N GLU A 104 4.52 2.32 -12.50
CA GLU A 104 3.93 1.27 -13.34
C GLU A 104 2.49 0.94 -12.98
N ASN A 105 1.90 1.70 -12.06
CA ASN A 105 0.51 1.53 -11.61
C ASN A 105 -0.12 2.90 -11.45
N TYR A 106 -0.34 3.55 -12.58
CA TYR A 106 -0.74 4.95 -12.60
C TYR A 106 -2.09 5.23 -11.95
N MET A 107 -2.31 6.48 -11.61
CA MET A 107 -3.63 7.03 -11.33
C MET A 107 -4.12 7.74 -12.58
N ILE A 108 -5.32 7.37 -13.06
CA ILE A 108 -5.87 7.90 -14.30
C ILE A 108 -7.35 8.24 -14.10
N GLN A 109 -7.79 9.31 -14.73
CA GLN A 109 -9.19 9.68 -14.78
C GLN A 109 -9.57 9.95 -16.24
N GLY A 110 -10.41 9.09 -16.80
CA GLY A 110 -10.65 9.08 -18.23
C GLY A 110 -9.35 8.82 -19.01
N LYS A 111 -8.93 9.79 -19.83
CA LYS A 111 -7.66 9.71 -20.56
C LYS A 111 -6.52 10.49 -19.88
N LYS A 112 -6.80 11.17 -18.77
CA LYS A 112 -5.82 12.02 -18.10
C LYS A 112 -5.06 11.24 -17.03
N VAL A 113 -3.75 11.10 -17.21
CA VAL A 113 -2.85 10.52 -16.21
C VAL A 113 -2.59 11.56 -15.13
N LEU A 114 -2.91 11.23 -13.89
CA LEU A 114 -2.77 12.12 -12.73
C LEU A 114 -1.48 11.85 -11.96
N ALA A 115 -1.00 10.61 -11.94
CA ALA A 115 0.25 10.21 -11.30
C ALA A 115 0.74 8.91 -11.91
N GLY A 116 2.05 8.66 -11.86
CA GLY A 116 2.65 7.49 -12.48
C GLY A 116 2.71 7.61 -14.00
N SER A 117 3.08 6.54 -14.68
CA SER A 117 3.32 6.55 -16.13
C SER A 117 2.35 5.68 -16.93
N PHE A 118 2.10 4.47 -16.47
CA PHE A 118 1.25 3.50 -17.20
C PHE A 118 0.74 2.40 -16.26
N TRP A 119 -0.15 1.56 -16.80
CA TRP A 119 -0.53 0.30 -16.19
C TRP A 119 -0.68 -0.74 -17.29
N LYS A 120 0.27 -1.68 -17.38
CA LYS A 120 0.37 -2.69 -18.44
C LYS A 120 0.78 -4.04 -17.85
N PRO A 121 -0.09 -4.71 -17.08
CA PRO A 121 0.29 -5.90 -16.30
C PRO A 121 0.73 -7.09 -17.17
N LYS A 122 0.33 -7.15 -18.45
CA LYS A 122 0.78 -8.21 -19.36
C LYS A 122 2.15 -7.94 -19.97
N LYS A 123 2.64 -6.70 -19.88
CA LYS A 123 3.88 -6.28 -20.56
C LYS A 123 4.96 -5.83 -19.60
N ASN A 124 4.60 -5.44 -18.39
CA ASN A 124 5.55 -4.90 -17.41
C ASN A 124 5.45 -5.67 -16.10
N ARG A 125 6.60 -6.08 -15.58
CA ARG A 125 6.69 -6.90 -14.37
C ARG A 125 6.20 -6.20 -13.10
N TYR A 126 6.24 -4.86 -13.08
CA TYR A 126 5.87 -4.06 -11.91
C TYR A 126 4.43 -3.59 -11.94
N SER A 127 3.77 -3.66 -13.08
CA SER A 127 2.34 -3.36 -13.17
C SER A 127 1.55 -4.48 -12.49
N ILE A 128 0.74 -4.11 -11.50
CA ILE A 128 0.03 -5.06 -10.66
C ILE A 128 -1.31 -5.44 -11.32
N PRO A 129 -1.51 -6.71 -11.68
CA PRO A 129 -2.78 -7.15 -12.26
C PRO A 129 -3.97 -6.89 -11.33
N LEU A 130 -5.18 -6.94 -11.85
CA LEU A 130 -6.39 -6.81 -11.04
C LEU A 130 -6.57 -7.98 -10.08
N ASN A 131 -6.10 -9.16 -10.46
CA ASN A 131 -6.36 -10.38 -9.72
C ASN A 131 -5.08 -11.21 -9.57
N CYS A 132 -4.26 -10.88 -8.58
CA CYS A 132 -3.03 -11.62 -8.27
C CYS A 132 -2.94 -11.85 -6.76
N LYS A 133 -1.97 -12.67 -6.32
CA LYS A 133 -1.80 -13.00 -4.90
C LYS A 133 -1.49 -11.75 -4.07
N LEU A 134 -0.64 -10.85 -4.58
CA LEU A 134 -0.32 -9.61 -3.89
C LEU A 134 -1.61 -8.84 -3.54
N VAL A 135 -2.49 -8.63 -4.50
CA VAL A 135 -3.75 -7.92 -4.28
C VAL A 135 -4.63 -8.65 -3.27
N LYS A 136 -4.76 -9.98 -3.40
CA LYS A 136 -5.57 -10.79 -2.49
C LYS A 136 -5.07 -10.72 -1.05
N ILE A 137 -3.76 -10.74 -0.85
CA ILE A 137 -3.18 -10.64 0.50
C ILE A 137 -3.41 -9.24 1.08
N LEU A 138 -3.19 -8.18 0.29
CA LEU A 138 -3.47 -6.81 0.73
C LEU A 138 -4.93 -6.67 1.16
N GLU A 139 -5.87 -7.16 0.34
CA GLU A 139 -7.31 -7.11 0.66
C GLU A 139 -7.66 -7.94 1.89
N LYS A 140 -7.07 -9.10 2.05
CA LYS A 140 -7.25 -9.95 3.24
C LYS A 140 -6.93 -9.18 4.53
N TYR A 141 -5.93 -8.31 4.49
CA TYR A 141 -5.54 -7.48 5.63
C TYR A 141 -6.26 -6.13 5.68
N GLY A 142 -7.23 -5.92 4.81
CA GLY A 142 -8.10 -4.75 4.85
C GLY A 142 -7.68 -3.59 3.96
N PHE A 143 -6.64 -3.77 3.14
CA PHE A 143 -6.15 -2.73 2.24
C PHE A 143 -6.76 -2.92 0.85
N HIS A 144 -7.73 -2.08 0.51
CA HIS A 144 -8.49 -2.17 -0.72
C HIS A 144 -7.92 -1.26 -1.81
N ARG A 145 -7.87 -1.77 -3.02
CA ARG A 145 -7.29 -1.03 -4.15
C ARG A 145 -8.18 0.13 -4.57
N GLY A 146 -7.57 1.25 -4.95
CA GLY A 146 -8.26 2.50 -5.31
C GLY A 146 -8.98 2.49 -6.65
N LEU A 147 -9.84 1.48 -6.89
CA LEU A 147 -10.55 1.29 -8.17
C LEU A 147 -12.05 1.48 -8.04
N TRP A 148 -12.50 2.23 -7.04
CA TRP A 148 -13.91 2.47 -6.75
C TRP A 148 -14.36 3.81 -7.33
N GLY A 149 -14.31 4.28 -8.31
CA GLY A 149 -14.77 5.55 -8.84
C GLY A 149 -14.23 5.83 -10.23
N SER A 150 -14.48 7.03 -10.71
CA SER A 150 -14.00 7.46 -12.02
C SER A 150 -12.48 7.65 -12.06
N ARG A 151 -11.90 7.98 -10.91
CA ARG A 151 -10.45 8.09 -10.74
C ARG A 151 -9.90 6.72 -10.38
N ARG A 152 -9.20 6.10 -11.33
CA ARG A 152 -8.64 4.75 -11.17
C ARG A 152 -7.21 4.86 -10.68
N ASP A 153 -6.97 4.46 -9.44
CA ASP A 153 -5.67 4.60 -8.79
C ASP A 153 -5.05 3.21 -8.55
N TYR A 154 -4.32 2.72 -9.55
CA TYR A 154 -3.83 1.33 -9.56
C TYR A 154 -2.71 1.08 -8.54
N MET A 155 -1.99 2.12 -8.11
CA MET A 155 -0.94 2.01 -7.09
C MET A 155 -1.48 1.94 -5.67
N HIS A 156 -2.69 2.44 -5.43
CA HIS A 156 -3.22 2.80 -4.13
C HIS A 156 -4.03 1.68 -3.48
N PHE A 157 -3.71 1.40 -2.23
CA PHE A 157 -4.42 0.41 -1.39
C PHE A 157 -4.67 1.06 -0.03
N SER A 158 -5.92 1.24 0.35
CA SER A 158 -6.27 1.96 1.58
C SER A 158 -7.19 1.16 2.49
N TYR A 159 -7.10 1.46 3.78
CA TYR A 159 -7.80 0.70 4.83
C TYR A 159 -9.28 1.06 4.93
N PHE A 160 -9.61 2.33 4.73
CA PHE A 160 -10.96 2.84 4.80
C PHE A 160 -11.49 3.37 3.45
N GLY A 161 -10.80 3.18 2.37
CA GLY A 161 -11.24 3.61 1.05
C GLY A 161 -10.96 5.08 0.74
N GLY A 162 -9.87 5.63 1.25
CA GLY A 162 -9.55 7.05 1.02
C GLY A 162 -8.15 7.34 0.53
#